data_6a496991daceabb13defdb77ba020fa7
#
_entry.id   6a496991daceabb13defdb77ba020fa7
#
_cell.length_a   1.000
_cell.length_b   1.000
_cell.length_c   1.000
_cell.angle_alpha   90.00
_cell.angle_beta   90.00
_cell.angle_gamma   90.00
#
_symmetry.space_group_name_H-M   'P 1'
#
loop_
_entity.id
_entity.type
_entity.pdbx_description
1 polymer ?
#
loop_
_entity_poly.entity_id
_entity_poly.type
_entity_poly.pdbx_seq_one_letter_code
_entity_poly.pdbx_strand_id
1 'polypeptide(L)'
;MLSDPIFIISMIGMVAVLVAWIISEIKESYKDNFVANNSSLLSTIFGLMMLYSIFINAGDLSIVLLVGSVISLLVLLVGLFLKNNEIISSSRGYFIPIFLIFILRTFIYEPYQIPSGSMMPGLKVGDFLLVDKNSYGYKINRIGNPLSQSDPQYGDVVVFVPQHNPVPYVKRLIGMPGDKIRIINKQVYVN
;
A
#
# COMPACT_ATOMS: atom_id res chain seq x y z
N MET A 1 12.68 -1.07 -6.17
CA MET A 1 11.97 0.07 -5.56
C MET A 1 12.81 0.77 -4.48
N LEU A 2 13.19 0.12 -3.38
CA LEU A 2 14.01 0.75 -2.33
C LEU A 2 15.41 1.17 -2.78
N SER A 3 15.89 0.70 -3.92
CA SER A 3 17.14 1.11 -4.57
C SER A 3 16.94 2.17 -5.66
N ASP A 4 15.70 2.61 -5.91
CA ASP A 4 15.43 3.66 -6.90
C ASP A 4 15.92 5.02 -6.38
N PRO A 5 16.82 5.72 -7.11
CA PRO A 5 17.36 7.00 -6.69
C PRO A 5 16.28 8.06 -6.45
N ILE A 6 15.22 8.08 -7.27
CA ILE A 6 14.13 9.06 -7.13
C ILE A 6 13.40 8.84 -5.81
N PHE A 7 13.13 7.58 -5.45
CA PHE A 7 12.49 7.23 -4.17
C PHE A 7 13.33 7.66 -2.98
N ILE A 8 14.63 7.34 -3.00
CA ILE A 8 15.55 7.68 -1.90
C ILE A 8 15.70 9.19 -1.75
N ILE A 9 15.92 9.92 -2.85
CA ILE A 9 16.07 11.38 -2.83
C ILE A 9 14.79 12.05 -2.31
N SER A 10 13.63 11.63 -2.77
CA SER A 10 12.36 12.19 -2.32
C SER A 10 12.08 11.89 -0.83
N MET A 11 12.42 10.71 -0.35
CA MET A 11 12.30 10.35 1.07
C MET A 11 13.23 11.21 1.94
N ILE A 12 14.50 11.34 1.56
CA ILE A 12 15.46 12.18 2.29
C ILE A 12 15.02 13.65 2.25
N GLY A 13 14.58 14.15 1.10
CA GLY A 13 14.10 15.52 0.93
C GLY A 13 12.87 15.79 1.82
N MET A 14 11.91 14.87 1.87
CA MET A 14 10.75 14.99 2.74
C MET A 14 11.14 15.06 4.22
N VAL A 15 12.03 14.18 4.67
CA VAL A 15 12.51 14.19 6.07
C VAL A 15 13.23 15.50 6.38
N ALA A 16 14.09 15.99 5.47
CA ALA A 16 14.80 17.25 5.66
C ALA A 16 13.84 18.45 5.80
N VAL A 17 12.81 18.51 4.96
CA VAL A 17 11.77 19.56 5.01
C VAL A 17 11.00 19.51 6.33
N LEU A 18 10.62 18.31 6.79
CA LEU A 18 9.91 18.13 8.07
C LEU A 18 10.77 18.54 9.26
N VAL A 19 12.07 18.18 9.25
CA VAL A 19 13.02 18.60 10.29
C VAL A 19 13.18 20.12 10.30
N ALA A 20 13.33 20.76 9.14
CA ALA A 20 13.44 22.21 9.04
C ALA A 20 12.18 22.91 9.55
N TRP A 21 11.01 22.37 9.23
CA TRP A 21 9.73 22.89 9.74
C TRP A 21 9.63 22.76 11.28
N ILE A 22 9.94 21.58 11.84
CA ILE A 22 9.94 21.38 13.29
C ILE A 22 10.90 22.36 13.99
N ILE A 23 12.10 22.56 13.43
CA ILE A 23 13.08 23.51 13.99
C ILE A 23 12.52 24.95 13.96
N SER A 24 11.80 25.33 12.90
CA SER A 24 11.19 26.67 12.80
C SER A 24 10.07 26.88 13.81
N GLU A 25 9.32 25.83 14.16
CA GLU A 25 8.28 25.90 15.20
C GLU A 25 8.86 25.99 16.63
N ILE A 26 10.08 25.50 16.83
CA ILE A 26 10.77 25.53 18.14
C ILE A 26 11.55 26.82 18.32
N LYS A 27 12.19 27.32 17.25
CA LYS A 27 13.08 28.47 17.28
C LYS A 27 12.54 29.61 16.42
N GLU A 28 12.11 30.70 17.03
CA GLU A 28 11.65 31.90 16.31
C GLU A 28 12.63 32.44 15.29
N SER A 29 13.95 32.29 15.54
CA SER A 29 15.03 32.71 14.63
C SER A 29 14.99 32.02 13.27
N TYR A 30 14.24 30.91 13.10
CA TYR A 30 14.14 30.14 11.87
C TYR A 30 12.80 30.30 11.15
N LYS A 31 11.88 31.13 11.67
CA LYS A 31 10.56 31.35 11.06
C LYS A 31 10.61 31.93 9.66
N ASP A 32 11.63 32.74 9.35
CA ASP A 32 11.82 33.33 8.01
C ASP A 32 12.60 32.43 7.03
N ASN A 33 12.85 31.17 7.38
CA ASN A 33 13.55 30.25 6.50
C ASN A 33 12.62 29.84 5.35
N PHE A 34 13.11 29.97 4.10
CA PHE A 34 12.38 29.60 2.89
C PHE A 34 11.81 28.18 2.94
N VAL A 35 12.59 27.21 3.43
CA VAL A 35 12.19 25.81 3.53
C VAL A 35 11.05 25.62 4.53
N ALA A 36 11.12 26.29 5.68
CA ALA A 36 10.09 26.20 6.70
C ALA A 36 8.77 26.83 6.22
N ASN A 37 8.84 28.02 5.61
CA ASN A 37 7.67 28.73 5.09
C ASN A 37 6.98 27.99 3.93
N ASN A 38 7.73 27.21 3.16
CA ASN A 38 7.20 26.42 2.05
C ASN A 38 7.13 24.91 2.37
N SER A 39 7.20 24.53 3.62
CA SER A 39 7.27 23.13 4.05
C SER A 39 6.11 22.27 3.54
N SER A 40 4.89 22.80 3.52
CA SER A 40 3.69 22.12 3.00
C SER A 40 3.81 21.85 1.50
N LEU A 41 4.24 22.83 0.71
CA LEU A 41 4.43 22.69 -0.73
C LEU A 41 5.59 21.74 -1.06
N LEU A 42 6.72 21.88 -0.38
CA LEU A 42 7.88 21.03 -0.58
C LEU A 42 7.59 19.56 -0.20
N SER A 43 6.93 19.33 0.94
CA SER A 43 6.54 17.96 1.33
C SER A 43 5.53 17.34 0.36
N THR A 44 4.62 18.12 -0.19
CA THR A 44 3.70 17.66 -1.25
C THR A 44 4.46 17.26 -2.51
N ILE A 45 5.43 18.06 -2.95
CA ILE A 45 6.27 17.75 -4.13
C ILE A 45 7.05 16.46 -3.90
N PHE A 46 7.73 16.31 -2.76
CA PHE A 46 8.45 15.08 -2.45
C PHE A 46 7.52 13.86 -2.32
N GLY A 47 6.31 14.03 -1.76
CA GLY A 47 5.29 12.99 -1.71
C GLY A 47 4.85 12.53 -3.10
N LEU A 48 4.61 13.48 -4.02
CA LEU A 48 4.27 13.18 -5.42
C LEU A 48 5.43 12.50 -6.16
N MET A 49 6.68 12.89 -5.90
CA MET A 49 7.85 12.22 -6.47
C MET A 49 7.97 10.77 -5.97
N MET A 50 7.69 10.51 -4.71
CA MET A 50 7.65 9.14 -4.17
C MET A 50 6.56 8.31 -4.85
N LEU A 51 5.35 8.85 -5.00
CA LEU A 51 4.24 8.18 -5.71
C LEU A 51 4.59 7.90 -7.18
N TYR A 52 5.22 8.85 -7.85
CA TYR A 52 5.69 8.68 -9.24
C TYR A 52 6.71 7.56 -9.38
N SER A 53 7.71 7.52 -8.48
CA SER A 53 8.70 6.43 -8.43
C SER A 53 8.06 5.06 -8.28
N ILE A 54 7.05 4.93 -7.40
CA ILE A 54 6.32 3.68 -7.21
C ILE A 54 5.57 3.28 -8.47
N PHE A 55 4.89 4.23 -9.09
CA PHE A 55 4.09 3.97 -10.28
C PHE A 55 4.97 3.44 -11.43
N ILE A 56 6.15 4.03 -11.67
CA ILE A 56 7.08 3.60 -12.73
C ILE A 56 7.68 2.22 -12.41
N ASN A 57 8.04 1.98 -11.16
CA ASN A 57 8.74 0.74 -10.77
C ASN A 57 7.77 -0.39 -10.38
N ALA A 58 6.48 -0.26 -10.66
CA ALA A 58 5.43 -1.20 -10.23
C ALA A 58 5.56 -1.60 -8.75
N GLY A 59 5.90 -0.63 -7.91
CA GLY A 59 6.14 -0.83 -6.49
C GLY A 59 4.86 -0.95 -5.67
N ASP A 60 5.00 -1.46 -4.44
CA ASP A 60 3.87 -1.59 -3.52
C ASP A 60 3.60 -0.25 -2.81
N LEU A 61 2.43 0.33 -3.07
CA LEU A 61 1.98 1.56 -2.41
C LEU A 61 1.87 1.40 -0.88
N SER A 62 1.67 0.18 -0.37
CA SER A 62 1.59 -0.08 1.06
C SER A 62 2.87 0.32 1.81
N ILE A 63 4.03 0.21 1.15
CA ILE A 63 5.32 0.61 1.74
C ILE A 63 5.37 2.13 1.96
N VAL A 64 4.89 2.93 1.00
CA VAL A 64 4.86 4.39 1.16
C VAL A 64 3.86 4.82 2.22
N LEU A 65 2.70 4.18 2.26
CA LEU A 65 1.70 4.43 3.30
C LEU A 65 2.26 4.07 4.69
N LEU A 66 3.01 2.97 4.80
CA LEU A 66 3.70 2.59 6.03
C LEU A 66 4.74 3.65 6.43
N VAL A 67 5.64 4.00 5.52
CA VAL A 67 6.69 5.02 5.77
C VAL A 67 6.06 6.36 6.14
N GLY A 68 5.05 6.81 5.41
CA GLY A 68 4.30 8.03 5.70
C GLY A 68 3.63 7.98 7.08
N SER A 69 3.04 6.84 7.45
CA SER A 69 2.43 6.64 8.78
C SER A 69 3.47 6.70 9.89
N VAL A 70 4.61 6.06 9.71
CA VAL A 70 5.70 6.07 10.71
C VAL A 70 6.27 7.47 10.88
N ILE A 71 6.55 8.17 9.78
CA ILE A 71 7.08 9.54 9.83
C ILE A 71 6.08 10.47 10.52
N SER A 72 4.80 10.45 10.13
CA SER A 72 3.78 11.32 10.73
C SER A 72 3.53 10.99 12.20
N LEU A 73 3.63 9.71 12.60
CA LEU A 73 3.58 9.30 14.00
C LEU A 73 4.77 9.85 14.81
N LEU A 74 5.98 9.77 14.26
CA LEU A 74 7.17 10.31 14.91
C LEU A 74 7.06 11.82 15.12
N VAL A 75 6.58 12.56 14.10
CA VAL A 75 6.33 14.01 14.20
C VAL A 75 5.28 14.30 15.27
N LEU A 76 4.20 13.50 15.34
CA LEU A 76 3.18 13.62 16.37
C LEU A 76 3.77 13.42 17.78
N LEU A 77 4.60 12.41 17.97
CA LEU A 77 5.27 12.14 19.26
C LEU A 77 6.19 13.29 19.66
N VAL A 78 6.94 13.85 18.71
CA VAL A 78 7.76 15.05 18.94
C VAL A 78 6.90 16.23 19.36
N GLY A 79 5.78 16.49 18.68
CA GLY A 79 4.82 17.55 19.04
C GLY A 79 4.26 17.39 20.45
N LEU A 80 3.91 16.16 20.82
CA LEU A 80 3.43 15.84 22.17
C LEU A 80 4.50 16.07 23.25
N PHE A 81 5.74 15.67 22.96
CA PHE A 81 6.88 15.87 23.86
C PHE A 81 7.20 17.36 24.08
N LEU A 82 7.17 18.14 23.00
CA LEU A 82 7.40 19.59 23.02
C LEU A 82 6.18 20.40 23.50
N LYS A 83 5.02 19.75 23.64
CA LYS A 83 3.72 20.39 23.95
C LYS A 83 3.37 21.53 22.97
N ASN A 84 3.76 21.38 21.69
CA ASN A 84 3.49 22.35 20.65
C ASN A 84 2.20 21.97 19.89
N ASN A 85 1.16 22.80 20.05
CA ASN A 85 -0.17 22.53 19.48
C ASN A 85 -0.19 22.58 17.95
N GLU A 86 0.64 23.40 17.32
CA GLU A 86 0.75 23.50 15.86
C GLU A 86 1.30 22.20 15.26
N ILE A 87 2.38 21.66 15.85
CA ILE A 87 2.97 20.39 15.43
C ILE A 87 1.97 19.24 15.67
N ILE A 88 1.29 19.21 16.80
CA ILE A 88 0.29 18.17 17.12
C ILE A 88 -0.87 18.20 16.13
N SER A 89 -1.43 19.37 15.86
CA SER A 89 -2.57 19.54 14.96
C SER A 89 -2.23 19.11 13.53
N SER A 90 -1.11 19.60 13.00
CA SER A 90 -0.63 19.29 11.66
C SER A 90 -0.31 17.80 11.50
N SER A 91 0.46 17.23 12.43
CA SER A 91 0.85 15.81 12.34
C SER A 91 -0.34 14.85 12.48
N ARG A 92 -1.31 15.18 13.34
CA ARG A 92 -2.56 14.41 13.47
C ARG A 92 -3.38 14.44 12.18
N GLY A 93 -3.44 15.60 11.51
CA GLY A 93 -4.13 15.76 10.23
C GLY A 93 -3.57 14.88 9.11
N TYR A 94 -2.27 14.58 9.12
CA TYR A 94 -1.63 13.66 8.17
C TYR A 94 -1.66 12.21 8.63
N PHE A 95 -1.35 11.96 9.90
CA PHE A 95 -1.24 10.60 10.44
C PHE A 95 -2.55 9.81 10.32
N ILE A 96 -3.67 10.39 10.75
CA ILE A 96 -4.95 9.66 10.80
C ILE A 96 -5.37 9.16 9.40
N PRO A 97 -5.46 9.99 8.35
CA PRO A 97 -5.90 9.52 7.04
C PRO A 97 -4.88 8.57 6.38
N ILE A 98 -3.57 8.83 6.49
CA ILE A 98 -2.55 7.96 5.90
C ILE A 98 -2.56 6.59 6.58
N PHE A 99 -2.63 6.55 7.89
CA PHE A 99 -2.67 5.32 8.66
C PHE A 99 -3.96 4.52 8.40
N LEU A 100 -5.10 5.20 8.31
CA LEU A 100 -6.38 4.56 7.98
C LEU A 100 -6.34 3.90 6.61
N ILE A 101 -5.85 4.62 5.58
CA ILE A 101 -5.70 4.08 4.23
C ILE A 101 -4.69 2.91 4.23
N PHE A 102 -3.60 3.04 4.98
CA PHE A 102 -2.62 1.96 5.14
C PHE A 102 -3.27 0.68 5.70
N ILE A 103 -4.04 0.79 6.78
CA ILE A 103 -4.74 -0.35 7.39
C ILE A 103 -5.75 -0.97 6.42
N LEU A 104 -6.61 -0.14 5.81
CA LEU A 104 -7.62 -0.62 4.86
C LEU A 104 -6.99 -1.38 3.70
N ARG A 105 -5.97 -0.78 3.05
CA ARG A 105 -5.31 -1.37 1.90
C ARG A 105 -4.46 -2.59 2.23
N THR A 106 -3.78 -2.58 3.38
CA THR A 106 -2.84 -3.65 3.75
C THR A 106 -3.56 -4.87 4.27
N PHE A 107 -4.62 -4.69 5.07
CA PHE A 107 -5.24 -5.78 5.81
C PHE A 107 -6.65 -6.15 5.36
N ILE A 108 -7.39 -5.24 4.72
CA ILE A 108 -8.80 -5.47 4.43
C ILE A 108 -9.04 -5.64 2.94
N TYR A 109 -8.75 -4.61 2.14
CA TYR A 109 -9.06 -4.60 0.71
C TYR A 109 -7.88 -4.15 -0.13
N GLU A 110 -7.72 -4.76 -1.30
CA GLU A 110 -6.73 -4.35 -2.28
C GLU A 110 -7.38 -4.16 -3.66
N PRO A 111 -7.31 -2.93 -4.23
CA PRO A 111 -7.83 -2.69 -5.57
C PRO A 111 -6.88 -3.25 -6.63
N TYR A 112 -7.44 -3.95 -7.62
CA TYR A 112 -6.74 -4.43 -8.80
C TYR A 112 -7.47 -4.01 -10.07
N GLN A 113 -6.71 -3.84 -11.16
CA GLN A 113 -7.26 -3.68 -12.50
C GLN A 113 -6.98 -4.94 -13.30
N ILE A 114 -7.97 -5.41 -14.06
CA ILE A 114 -7.85 -6.62 -14.89
C ILE A 114 -7.02 -6.33 -16.14
N PRO A 115 -5.81 -6.92 -16.27
CA PRO A 115 -4.93 -6.65 -17.41
C PRO A 115 -5.20 -7.55 -18.61
N SER A 116 -5.92 -8.66 -18.44
CA SER A 116 -6.08 -9.69 -19.49
C SER A 116 -7.48 -10.27 -19.55
N GLY A 117 -7.88 -10.72 -20.75
CA GLY A 117 -9.21 -11.32 -20.99
C GLY A 117 -9.38 -12.76 -20.52
N SER A 118 -8.46 -13.32 -19.73
CA SER A 118 -8.51 -14.74 -19.33
C SER A 118 -9.69 -15.11 -18.42
N MET A 119 -10.38 -14.11 -17.88
CA MET A 119 -11.57 -14.28 -17.04
C MET A 119 -12.88 -13.86 -17.73
N MET A 120 -12.82 -13.57 -19.04
CA MET A 120 -14.02 -13.27 -19.82
C MET A 120 -14.96 -14.51 -19.89
N PRO A 121 -16.28 -14.31 -19.95
CA PRO A 121 -17.00 -13.04 -20.02
C PRO A 121 -17.26 -12.37 -18.66
N GLY A 122 -16.92 -13.02 -17.55
CA GLY A 122 -17.25 -12.53 -16.20
C GLY A 122 -16.50 -11.27 -15.79
N LEU A 123 -15.21 -11.17 -16.14
CA LEU A 123 -14.37 -9.98 -15.88
C LEU A 123 -13.75 -9.52 -17.20
N LYS A 124 -13.90 -8.25 -17.52
CA LYS A 124 -13.39 -7.66 -18.75
C LYS A 124 -12.03 -7.00 -18.51
N VAL A 125 -11.25 -6.86 -19.58
CA VAL A 125 -10.00 -6.10 -19.54
C VAL A 125 -10.33 -4.64 -19.21
N GLY A 126 -9.63 -4.08 -18.22
CA GLY A 126 -9.85 -2.72 -17.73
C GLY A 126 -10.79 -2.61 -16.53
N ASP A 127 -11.55 -3.65 -16.20
CA ASP A 127 -12.40 -3.65 -15.00
C ASP A 127 -11.57 -3.47 -13.74
N PHE A 128 -12.12 -2.72 -12.77
CA PHE A 128 -11.57 -2.61 -11.43
C PHE A 128 -12.29 -3.60 -10.50
N LEU A 129 -11.52 -4.29 -9.68
CA LEU A 129 -12.05 -5.14 -8.63
C LEU A 129 -11.40 -4.83 -7.29
N LEU A 130 -12.14 -5.11 -6.25
CA LEU A 130 -11.70 -4.97 -4.87
C LEU A 130 -11.55 -6.37 -4.29
N VAL A 131 -10.31 -6.73 -3.96
CA VAL A 131 -10.00 -8.04 -3.40
C VAL A 131 -10.11 -7.99 -1.89
N ASP A 132 -10.97 -8.83 -1.32
CA ASP A 132 -11.03 -9.05 0.12
C ASP A 132 -9.86 -9.96 0.54
N LYS A 133 -8.98 -9.42 1.38
CA LYS A 133 -7.79 -10.13 1.86
C LYS A 133 -8.09 -11.12 2.99
N ASN A 134 -9.28 -11.05 3.56
CA ASN A 134 -9.66 -11.81 4.73
C ASN A 134 -10.59 -12.99 4.42
N SER A 135 -11.03 -13.15 3.16
CA SER A 135 -11.95 -14.20 2.73
C SER A 135 -11.50 -15.62 3.11
N TYR A 136 -10.17 -15.86 3.13
CA TYR A 136 -9.57 -17.14 3.51
C TYR A 136 -8.80 -17.07 4.84
N GLY A 137 -9.17 -16.10 5.70
CA GLY A 137 -8.58 -15.88 7.01
C GLY A 137 -7.50 -14.82 7.06
N TYR A 138 -7.31 -14.28 8.26
CA TYR A 138 -6.35 -13.23 8.52
C TYR A 138 -4.91 -13.77 8.49
N LYS A 139 -4.11 -13.27 7.54
CA LYS A 139 -2.68 -13.59 7.43
C LYS A 139 -1.84 -12.39 7.81
N ILE A 140 -0.98 -12.53 8.81
CA ILE A 140 0.04 -11.53 9.10
C ILE A 140 1.20 -11.77 8.11
N ASN A 141 1.57 -10.75 7.35
CA ASN A 141 2.69 -10.75 6.39
C ASN A 141 2.61 -11.75 5.22
N ARG A 142 1.43 -12.12 4.74
CA ARG A 142 1.27 -13.11 3.64
C ARG A 142 1.96 -14.46 3.90
N ILE A 143 2.55 -14.67 5.07
CA ILE A 143 3.31 -15.86 5.47
C ILE A 143 2.72 -16.39 6.77
N GLY A 144 2.47 -17.68 6.82
CA GLY A 144 1.99 -18.38 8.01
C GLY A 144 0.54 -18.86 7.95
N ASN A 145 0.13 -19.59 8.95
CA ASN A 145 -1.24 -20.08 9.08
C ASN A 145 -2.18 -18.92 9.41
N PRO A 146 -3.35 -18.84 8.77
CA PRO A 146 -4.34 -17.83 9.10
C PRO A 146 -4.86 -18.03 10.53
N LEU A 147 -5.15 -16.90 11.21
CA LEU A 147 -5.73 -16.91 12.56
C LEU A 147 -7.15 -17.47 12.58
N SER A 148 -7.85 -17.38 11.44
CA SER A 148 -9.16 -17.95 11.18
C SER A 148 -9.12 -18.47 9.76
N GLN A 149 -9.49 -19.73 9.53
CA GLN A 149 -9.40 -20.36 8.22
C GLN A 149 -10.81 -20.61 7.67
N SER A 150 -11.07 -20.05 6.49
CA SER A 150 -12.15 -20.47 5.62
C SER A 150 -11.51 -21.17 4.43
N ASP A 151 -11.99 -22.37 4.10
CA ASP A 151 -11.48 -23.09 2.95
C ASP A 151 -12.03 -22.50 1.65
N PRO A 152 -11.19 -22.37 0.61
CA PRO A 152 -11.64 -21.95 -0.71
C PRO A 152 -12.69 -22.91 -1.26
N GLN A 153 -13.61 -22.41 -2.06
CA GLN A 153 -14.67 -23.20 -2.68
C GLN A 153 -14.47 -23.31 -4.20
N TYR A 154 -15.04 -24.36 -4.81
CA TYR A 154 -15.06 -24.47 -6.26
C TYR A 154 -15.77 -23.28 -6.89
N GLY A 155 -15.14 -22.70 -7.90
CA GLY A 155 -15.69 -21.55 -8.60
C GLY A 155 -15.25 -20.19 -8.05
N ASP A 156 -14.61 -20.14 -6.89
CA ASP A 156 -14.09 -18.90 -6.33
C ASP A 156 -13.13 -18.18 -7.30
N VAL A 157 -13.26 -16.87 -7.37
CA VAL A 157 -12.31 -16.02 -8.10
C VAL A 157 -11.24 -15.60 -7.12
N VAL A 158 -10.02 -16.09 -7.34
CA VAL A 158 -8.88 -15.88 -6.45
C VAL A 158 -7.82 -15.02 -7.10
N VAL A 159 -7.17 -14.18 -6.29
CA VAL A 159 -5.97 -13.44 -6.67
C VAL A 159 -4.78 -14.07 -5.96
N PHE A 160 -3.76 -14.42 -6.72
CA PHE A 160 -2.54 -15.02 -6.20
C PHE A 160 -1.31 -14.58 -6.98
N VAL A 161 -0.16 -14.64 -6.35
CA VAL A 161 1.13 -14.37 -6.99
C VAL A 161 1.81 -15.70 -7.26
N PRO A 162 1.99 -16.11 -8.55
CA PRO A 162 2.66 -17.36 -8.87
C PRO A 162 4.16 -17.26 -8.56
N GLN A 163 4.79 -18.39 -8.23
CA GLN A 163 6.21 -18.43 -7.84
C GLN A 163 7.16 -17.97 -8.95
N HIS A 164 6.78 -18.19 -10.20
CA HIS A 164 7.61 -17.88 -11.38
C HIS A 164 7.42 -16.43 -11.90
N ASN A 165 6.42 -15.70 -11.42
CA ASN A 165 6.12 -14.36 -11.88
C ASN A 165 5.63 -13.50 -10.70
N PRO A 166 6.26 -12.34 -10.43
CA PRO A 166 5.84 -11.46 -9.34
C PRO A 166 4.51 -10.71 -9.59
N VAL A 167 3.94 -10.83 -10.79
CA VAL A 167 2.67 -10.17 -11.14
C VAL A 167 1.49 -10.97 -10.60
N PRO A 168 0.53 -10.34 -9.91
CA PRO A 168 -0.69 -11.01 -9.44
C PRO A 168 -1.54 -11.54 -10.58
N TYR A 169 -2.03 -12.77 -10.43
CA TYR A 169 -2.96 -13.40 -11.36
C TYR A 169 -4.36 -13.46 -10.74
N VAL A 170 -5.37 -13.22 -11.57
CA VAL A 170 -6.77 -13.41 -11.23
C VAL A 170 -7.28 -14.63 -11.99
N LYS A 171 -7.70 -15.68 -11.30
CA LYS A 171 -8.16 -16.94 -11.88
C LYS A 171 -9.31 -17.51 -11.09
N ARG A 172 -10.06 -18.43 -11.75
CA ARG A 172 -11.11 -19.19 -11.09
C ARG A 172 -10.57 -20.51 -10.56
N LEU A 173 -10.90 -20.83 -9.33
CA LEU A 173 -10.54 -22.10 -8.70
C LEU A 173 -11.43 -23.22 -9.24
N ILE A 174 -10.81 -24.18 -9.93
CA ILE A 174 -11.52 -25.30 -10.56
C ILE A 174 -11.19 -26.65 -9.94
N GLY A 175 -10.20 -26.73 -9.06
CA GLY A 175 -9.79 -27.95 -8.38
C GLY A 175 -9.23 -27.68 -7.00
N MET A 176 -9.44 -28.60 -6.09
CA MET A 176 -8.97 -28.59 -4.72
C MET A 176 -7.78 -29.54 -4.53
N PRO A 177 -7.03 -29.44 -3.44
CA PRO A 177 -5.97 -30.39 -3.12
C PRO A 177 -6.50 -31.83 -3.10
N GLY A 178 -5.89 -32.69 -3.90
CA GLY A 178 -6.29 -34.10 -4.05
C GLY A 178 -7.19 -34.41 -5.26
N ASP A 179 -7.75 -33.40 -5.89
CA ASP A 179 -8.57 -33.61 -7.08
C ASP A 179 -7.76 -34.08 -8.28
N LYS A 180 -8.41 -34.88 -9.13
CA LYS A 180 -7.89 -35.26 -10.43
C LYS A 180 -8.61 -34.49 -11.53
N ILE A 181 -7.85 -33.70 -12.27
CA ILE A 181 -8.38 -32.88 -13.36
C ILE A 181 -8.06 -33.54 -14.68
N ARG A 182 -9.09 -33.74 -15.53
CA ARG A 182 -8.97 -34.27 -16.91
C ARG A 182 -9.56 -33.27 -17.89
N ILE A 183 -8.93 -33.11 -19.04
CA ILE A 183 -9.44 -32.30 -20.14
C ILE A 183 -9.72 -33.24 -21.31
N ILE A 184 -10.99 -33.39 -21.67
CA ILE A 184 -11.43 -34.23 -22.77
C ILE A 184 -12.28 -33.36 -23.70
N ASN A 185 -11.93 -33.27 -24.99
CA ASN A 185 -12.67 -32.48 -25.98
C ASN A 185 -12.95 -31.03 -25.53
N LYS A 186 -11.96 -30.36 -24.93
CA LYS A 186 -12.05 -28.99 -24.36
C LYS A 186 -13.01 -28.85 -23.19
N GLN A 187 -13.51 -29.93 -22.61
CA GLN A 187 -14.28 -29.93 -21.37
C GLN A 187 -13.39 -30.36 -20.20
N VAL A 188 -13.57 -29.69 -19.07
CA VAL A 188 -12.83 -29.96 -17.84
C VAL A 188 -13.69 -30.83 -16.95
N TYR A 189 -13.13 -31.94 -16.49
CA TYR A 189 -13.73 -32.88 -15.54
C TYR A 189 -12.91 -32.85 -14.26
N VAL A 190 -13.58 -32.74 -13.14
CA VAL A 190 -12.98 -32.73 -11.79
C VAL A 190 -13.67 -33.79 -10.95
N ASN A 191 -12.91 -34.62 -10.25
CA ASN A 191 -13.42 -35.67 -9.35
C ASN A 191 -12.56 -35.76 -8.11
#